data_cb1d063f1c6b45770ea172ea2ba6d450
#
_entry.id   cb1d063f1c6b45770ea172ea2ba6d450
#
_cell.length_a   1.000
_cell.length_b   1.000
_cell.length_c   1.000
_cell.angle_alpha   90.00
_cell.angle_beta   90.00
_cell.angle_gamma   90.00
#
_symmetry.space_group_name_H-M   'P 1'
#
loop_
_entity.id
_entity.type
_entity.pdbx_description
1 polymer ?
#
loop_
_entity_poly.entity_id
_entity_poly.type
_entity_poly.pdbx_seq_one_letter_code
_entity_poly.pdbx_strand_id
1 'polypeptide(L)'
;GELKVATLDRYSNTRKKPDFLMGTSNSVCVGIDDVAIHFPRLYMDMKDFADLRGEDYGKLNKGLGLKAMSIPDVHEDTATMGANAVMKLIDRNGLNPRNIGRMYLGTESALDGAKPTATYIVDMLTQRYSERYGADCFRNCDVVDMTFACIGAVDAMHNTLDWAARSTDEDERIGIVIFSDNAKYALESAGEYTQGAGGGAILIRRNPRLLEIPDIIGVSTTPVHDFFKPRREVSVKSIITNVMTLAQEAGQSIKKGIVERMIRHLPASTVRKLGIFAHGEEKVSVHRDEPVFDGQFSNRCYQQAVRQAFHNFVQKAERSGRYNNEDDERFTEQWGRIIMHLPYAYQAKRMFPDVFRHDREDTEMWQEVAEQLGPAPEPHNSDDPVIIEIWEKAMDGYRRAISKTPQYMDFHASRIEKGQRASSLIGNQYTGSIFLALMSTFESDLEENVNLDNMLFGLCGYGSGAKAKVFEGKVSPRWREVVSRWNLFERLAGRVAIDHITYENLHKGLQSGSVVAPEGEFALVEIGESGVQEGARRYKWIES
;
A
#
# COMPACT_ATOMS: atom_id res chain seq x y z
N GLY A 1 -8.62 8.72 -22.65
CA GLY A 1 -8.75 10.06 -22.08
C GLY A 1 -7.38 10.70 -22.02
N GLU A 2 -7.20 11.74 -22.80
CA GLU A 2 -5.93 12.44 -23.01
C GLU A 2 -5.49 13.17 -21.75
N LEU A 3 -4.29 12.88 -21.27
CA LEU A 3 -3.59 13.68 -20.25
C LEU A 3 -3.09 14.97 -20.91
N LYS A 4 -3.81 16.07 -20.72
CA LYS A 4 -3.25 17.39 -21.05
C LYS A 4 -2.09 17.69 -20.13
N VAL A 5 -0.89 17.78 -20.68
CA VAL A 5 0.28 18.31 -19.98
C VAL A 5 0.05 19.81 -19.77
N ALA A 6 -0.33 20.18 -18.55
CA ALA A 6 -0.40 21.58 -18.20
C ALA A 6 1.03 22.14 -18.13
N THR A 7 1.33 23.10 -19.01
CA THR A 7 2.54 23.94 -18.92
C THR A 7 2.53 24.68 -17.60
N LEU A 8 3.57 24.44 -16.80
CA LEU A 8 3.78 25.20 -15.57
C LEU A 8 4.28 26.60 -15.94
N ASP A 9 3.41 27.58 -15.80
CA ASP A 9 3.80 28.99 -15.91
C ASP A 9 4.85 29.34 -14.87
N ARG A 10 5.90 30.02 -15.32
CA ARG A 10 6.97 30.56 -14.46
C ARG A 10 6.38 31.55 -13.47
N TYR A 11 6.76 31.39 -12.20
CA TYR A 11 6.40 32.31 -11.14
C TYR A 11 6.79 33.76 -11.47
N SER A 12 5.82 34.66 -11.61
CA SER A 12 6.08 36.09 -11.54
C SER A 12 6.07 36.54 -10.09
N ASN A 13 7.21 37.02 -9.65
CA ASN A 13 7.44 37.57 -8.32
C ASN A 13 6.76 38.94 -8.16
N THR A 14 5.51 38.96 -7.65
CA THR A 14 4.95 40.17 -7.04
C THR A 14 4.17 39.75 -5.77
N ARG A 15 4.87 39.81 -4.64
CA ARG A 15 4.25 39.50 -3.33
C ARG A 15 3.85 40.79 -2.63
N LYS A 16 2.56 40.99 -2.39
CA LYS A 16 2.06 41.74 -1.23
C LYS A 16 1.80 40.74 -0.11
N LYS A 17 2.47 40.92 1.03
CA LYS A 17 2.20 40.15 2.26
C LYS A 17 0.78 40.45 2.69
N PRO A 18 -0.07 39.42 2.95
CA PRO A 18 -1.26 39.63 3.73
C PRO A 18 -0.88 39.66 5.22
N ASP A 19 -1.27 40.71 5.93
CA ASP A 19 -1.25 40.75 7.39
C ASP A 19 -2.24 39.70 7.91
N PHE A 20 -1.75 38.53 8.23
CA PHE A 20 -2.52 37.53 8.98
C PHE A 20 -2.20 37.69 10.44
N LEU A 21 -3.20 38.12 11.21
CA LEU A 21 -3.21 38.05 12.67
C LEU A 21 -2.85 36.61 13.09
N MET A 22 -1.70 36.44 13.72
CA MET A 22 -1.33 35.24 14.42
C MET A 22 -2.36 35.00 15.55
N GLY A 23 -3.40 34.25 15.25
CA GLY A 23 -4.14 33.53 16.27
C GLY A 23 -3.19 32.45 16.81
N THR A 24 -2.77 32.58 18.07
CA THR A 24 -2.15 31.49 18.82
C THR A 24 -3.20 30.39 19.00
N SER A 25 -3.49 29.61 17.96
CA SER A 25 -4.13 28.33 18.16
C SER A 25 -3.05 27.42 18.74
N ASN A 26 -3.24 26.97 19.98
CA ASN A 26 -2.58 25.78 20.51
C ASN A 26 -2.99 24.63 19.59
N SER A 27 -2.28 24.44 18.47
CA SER A 27 -2.51 23.29 17.60
C SER A 27 -2.18 22.04 18.38
N VAL A 28 -3.18 21.20 18.57
CA VAL A 28 -3.01 19.92 19.26
C VAL A 28 -2.04 19.08 18.44
N CYS A 29 -0.89 18.73 19.03
CA CYS A 29 0.08 17.82 18.42
C CYS A 29 -0.54 16.42 18.32
N VAL A 30 -0.73 15.91 17.13
CA VAL A 30 -1.23 14.56 16.83
C VAL A 30 -0.28 13.84 15.90
N GLY A 31 -0.30 12.51 15.92
CA GLY A 31 0.54 11.74 15.04
C GLY A 31 0.48 10.25 15.30
N ILE A 32 1.50 9.56 14.79
CA ILE A 32 1.71 8.13 14.95
C ILE A 32 2.43 7.88 16.27
N ASP A 33 1.77 7.17 17.18
CA ASP A 33 2.35 6.83 18.49
C ASP A 33 3.12 5.52 18.45
N ASP A 34 2.61 4.50 17.73
CA ASP A 34 3.24 3.21 17.53
C ASP A 34 2.71 2.57 16.24
N VAL A 35 3.46 1.62 15.69
CA VAL A 35 3.06 0.80 14.53
C VAL A 35 3.33 -0.66 14.83
N ALA A 36 2.34 -1.53 14.61
CA ALA A 36 2.51 -2.96 14.64
C ALA A 36 2.30 -3.54 13.25
N ILE A 37 3.03 -4.61 12.92
CA ILE A 37 2.89 -5.32 11.66
C ILE A 37 2.72 -6.82 11.91
N HIS A 38 1.88 -7.44 11.11
CA HIS A 38 1.78 -8.87 10.93
C HIS A 38 2.03 -9.19 9.45
N PHE A 39 2.93 -10.09 9.18
CA PHE A 39 3.18 -10.63 7.85
C PHE A 39 3.08 -12.15 7.90
N PRO A 40 2.75 -12.81 6.78
CA PRO A 40 2.71 -14.26 6.68
C PRO A 40 4.00 -14.92 7.16
N ARG A 41 3.86 -16.08 7.80
CA ARG A 41 5.03 -16.89 8.20
C ARG A 41 5.74 -17.50 7.00
N LEU A 42 5.06 -17.62 5.86
CA LEU A 42 5.59 -18.22 4.64
C LEU A 42 6.19 -17.17 3.72
N TYR A 43 7.26 -17.54 3.05
CA TYR A 43 7.81 -16.75 1.96
C TYR A 43 8.35 -17.61 0.82
N MET A 44 8.27 -17.10 -0.41
CA MET A 44 8.95 -17.64 -1.58
C MET A 44 10.28 -16.89 -1.75
N ASP A 45 11.38 -17.62 -1.76
CA ASP A 45 12.71 -17.05 -2.04
C ASP A 45 12.79 -16.57 -3.48
N MET A 46 13.40 -15.40 -3.71
CA MET A 46 13.43 -14.79 -5.05
C MET A 46 14.37 -15.51 -6.02
N LYS A 47 15.41 -16.18 -5.52
CA LYS A 47 16.28 -16.97 -6.38
C LYS A 47 15.56 -18.25 -6.83
N ASP A 48 14.89 -18.93 -5.92
CA ASP A 48 14.09 -20.13 -6.24
C ASP A 48 12.93 -19.76 -7.19
N PHE A 49 12.32 -18.59 -7.00
CA PHE A 49 11.32 -18.07 -7.93
C PHE A 49 11.90 -17.78 -9.34
N ALA A 50 13.07 -17.15 -9.41
CA ALA A 50 13.74 -16.88 -10.68
C ALA A 50 14.04 -18.18 -11.44
N ASP A 51 14.55 -19.19 -10.73
CA ASP A 51 14.82 -20.52 -11.30
C ASP A 51 13.52 -21.19 -11.79
N LEU A 52 12.42 -21.09 -11.02
CA LEU A 52 11.10 -21.60 -11.41
C LEU A 52 10.57 -20.97 -12.72
N ARG A 53 10.72 -19.66 -12.88
CA ARG A 53 10.17 -18.90 -14.01
C ARG A 53 11.16 -18.71 -15.17
N GLY A 54 12.40 -19.15 -15.03
CA GLY A 54 13.45 -18.89 -16.02
C GLY A 54 13.82 -17.41 -16.15
N GLU A 55 13.65 -16.65 -15.06
CA GLU A 55 13.97 -15.22 -14.98
C GLU A 55 15.42 -15.00 -14.56
N ASP A 56 15.98 -13.86 -14.98
CA ASP A 56 17.31 -13.45 -14.53
C ASP A 56 17.25 -12.96 -13.06
N TYR A 57 17.79 -13.75 -12.14
CA TYR A 57 17.88 -13.37 -10.74
C TYR A 57 18.62 -12.05 -10.52
N GLY A 58 19.65 -11.76 -11.33
CA GLY A 58 20.37 -10.48 -11.24
C GLY A 58 19.47 -9.28 -11.53
N LYS A 59 18.57 -9.40 -12.50
CA LYS A 59 17.54 -8.40 -12.80
C LYS A 59 16.59 -8.21 -11.60
N LEU A 60 16.10 -9.29 -11.01
CA LEU A 60 15.16 -9.23 -9.89
C LEU A 60 15.83 -8.71 -8.62
N ASN A 61 17.01 -9.21 -8.27
CA ASN A 61 17.71 -8.86 -7.04
C ASN A 61 18.44 -7.51 -7.14
N LYS A 62 19.41 -7.38 -8.06
CA LYS A 62 20.22 -6.16 -8.22
C LYS A 62 19.47 -5.04 -8.93
N GLY A 63 18.55 -5.37 -9.83
CA GLY A 63 17.78 -4.40 -10.61
C GLY A 63 16.56 -3.86 -9.87
N LEU A 64 15.82 -4.69 -9.14
CA LEU A 64 14.57 -4.36 -8.47
C LEU A 64 14.65 -4.42 -6.94
N GLY A 65 15.72 -4.97 -6.39
CA GLY A 65 15.93 -5.09 -4.95
C GLY A 65 15.12 -6.20 -4.28
N LEU A 66 14.66 -7.21 -5.03
CA LEU A 66 13.81 -8.27 -4.53
C LEU A 66 14.64 -9.41 -3.93
N LYS A 67 14.25 -9.89 -2.75
CA LYS A 67 14.87 -11.03 -2.05
C LYS A 67 13.87 -12.13 -1.73
N ALA A 68 12.63 -11.77 -1.38
CA ALA A 68 11.57 -12.72 -1.06
C ALA A 68 10.18 -12.10 -1.26
N MET A 69 9.17 -12.94 -1.38
CA MET A 69 7.76 -12.58 -1.39
C MET A 69 7.07 -13.23 -0.20
N SER A 70 6.37 -12.46 0.64
CA SER A 70 5.49 -13.01 1.67
C SER A 70 4.25 -13.63 1.02
N ILE A 71 3.93 -14.85 1.40
CA ILE A 71 2.81 -15.63 0.85
C ILE A 71 1.88 -16.01 1.99
N PRO A 72 0.59 -15.59 1.96
CA PRO A 72 -0.38 -15.99 2.97
C PRO A 72 -0.59 -17.51 2.96
N ASP A 73 -0.66 -18.10 4.15
CA ASP A 73 -1.09 -19.49 4.33
C ASP A 73 -2.62 -19.60 4.24
N VAL A 74 -3.16 -20.80 4.16
CA VAL A 74 -4.59 -21.07 3.96
C VAL A 74 -5.48 -20.39 5.01
N HIS A 75 -5.02 -20.28 6.25
CA HIS A 75 -5.75 -19.65 7.34
C HIS A 75 -5.59 -18.12 7.42
N GLU A 76 -4.77 -17.53 6.55
CA GLU A 76 -4.49 -16.10 6.54
C GLU A 76 -5.24 -15.39 5.40
N ASP A 77 -5.90 -14.30 5.72
CA ASP A 77 -6.53 -13.39 4.76
C ASP A 77 -6.41 -11.93 5.21
N THR A 78 -7.01 -11.02 4.47
CA THR A 78 -6.98 -9.58 4.78
C THR A 78 -7.48 -9.29 6.20
N ALA A 79 -8.52 -9.98 6.66
CA ALA A 79 -9.06 -9.77 8.00
C ALA A 79 -8.14 -10.31 9.10
N THR A 80 -7.60 -11.52 8.93
CA THR A 80 -6.70 -12.12 9.94
C THR A 80 -5.40 -11.34 10.07
N MET A 81 -4.77 -10.93 8.96
CA MET A 81 -3.53 -10.15 9.01
C MET A 81 -3.74 -8.81 9.71
N GLY A 82 -4.85 -8.12 9.41
CA GLY A 82 -5.22 -6.89 10.10
C GLY A 82 -5.50 -7.08 11.59
N ALA A 83 -6.29 -8.09 11.95
CA ALA A 83 -6.63 -8.40 13.35
C ALA A 83 -5.40 -8.75 14.19
N ASN A 84 -4.50 -9.58 13.65
CA ASN A 84 -3.25 -9.96 14.33
C ASN A 84 -2.34 -8.74 14.54
N ALA A 85 -2.30 -7.78 13.61
CA ALA A 85 -1.56 -6.54 13.79
C ALA A 85 -2.17 -5.65 14.87
N VAL A 86 -3.51 -5.48 14.87
CA VAL A 86 -4.22 -4.69 15.91
C VAL A 86 -4.03 -5.31 17.29
N MET A 87 -4.17 -6.62 17.42
CA MET A 87 -3.92 -7.33 18.67
C MET A 87 -2.52 -7.04 19.22
N LYS A 88 -1.47 -7.17 18.39
CA LYS A 88 -0.09 -6.86 18.78
C LYS A 88 0.04 -5.41 19.26
N LEU A 89 -0.63 -4.48 18.60
CA LEU A 89 -0.60 -3.06 18.98
C LEU A 89 -1.29 -2.83 20.33
N ILE A 90 -2.46 -3.42 20.54
CA ILE A 90 -3.23 -3.33 21.80
C ILE A 90 -2.42 -3.92 22.96
N ASP A 91 -1.92 -5.15 22.80
CA ASP A 91 -1.19 -5.86 23.86
C ASP A 91 0.12 -5.14 24.21
N ARG A 92 0.90 -4.72 23.21
CA ARG A 92 2.18 -4.03 23.41
C ARG A 92 2.04 -2.69 24.14
N ASN A 93 0.93 -2.00 23.92
CA ASN A 93 0.68 -0.69 24.52
C ASN A 93 -0.28 -0.73 25.72
N GLY A 94 -0.78 -1.90 26.10
CA GLY A 94 -1.73 -2.06 27.22
C GLY A 94 -3.01 -1.25 27.01
N LEU A 95 -3.50 -1.14 25.78
CA LEU A 95 -4.68 -0.35 25.46
C LEU A 95 -5.95 -1.00 26.02
N ASN A 96 -6.83 -0.18 26.60
CA ASN A 96 -8.18 -0.62 26.90
C ASN A 96 -9.03 -0.52 25.61
N PRO A 97 -9.59 -1.62 25.10
CA PRO A 97 -10.41 -1.61 23.89
C PRO A 97 -11.57 -0.61 23.92
N ARG A 98 -12.15 -0.37 25.11
CA ARG A 98 -13.25 0.58 25.30
C ARG A 98 -12.86 2.04 25.00
N ASN A 99 -11.57 2.36 25.05
CA ASN A 99 -11.05 3.70 24.76
C ASN A 99 -10.68 3.90 23.29
N ILE A 100 -10.73 2.83 22.46
CA ILE A 100 -10.47 2.92 21.03
C ILE A 100 -11.75 3.40 20.35
N GLY A 101 -11.78 4.67 19.96
CA GLY A 101 -12.96 5.28 19.36
C GLY A 101 -13.11 5.06 17.86
N ARG A 102 -12.01 4.68 17.18
CA ARG A 102 -12.02 4.50 15.72
C ARG A 102 -11.02 3.43 15.28
N MET A 103 -11.45 2.58 14.33
CA MET A 103 -10.58 1.69 13.56
C MET A 103 -10.94 1.78 12.08
N TYR A 104 -10.15 2.50 11.30
CA TYR A 104 -10.33 2.65 9.85
C TYR A 104 -9.32 1.80 9.09
N LEU A 105 -9.82 0.94 8.20
CA LEU A 105 -9.01 0.04 7.39
C LEU A 105 -8.83 0.62 5.98
N GLY A 106 -7.57 0.86 5.60
CA GLY A 106 -7.22 1.08 4.19
C GLY A 106 -6.87 -0.26 3.54
N THR A 107 -7.55 -0.62 2.46
CA THR A 107 -7.29 -1.86 1.74
C THR A 107 -7.78 -1.78 0.30
N GLU A 108 -7.11 -2.50 -0.58
CA GLU A 108 -7.60 -2.85 -1.92
C GLU A 108 -7.86 -4.35 -2.09
N SER A 109 -7.83 -5.08 -0.96
CA SER A 109 -8.10 -6.51 -0.85
C SER A 109 -9.29 -6.80 0.07
N ALA A 110 -10.34 -5.96 0.02
CA ALA A 110 -11.55 -6.13 0.82
C ALA A 110 -12.22 -7.48 0.54
N LEU A 111 -12.80 -8.08 1.58
CA LEU A 111 -13.42 -9.41 1.52
C LEU A 111 -14.88 -9.39 1.07
N ASP A 112 -15.51 -8.21 1.06
CA ASP A 112 -16.92 -8.04 0.76
C ASP A 112 -17.17 -6.71 0.05
N GLY A 113 -18.25 -6.64 -0.73
CA GLY A 113 -18.63 -5.43 -1.47
C GLY A 113 -19.45 -4.42 -0.67
N ALA A 114 -19.92 -4.78 0.51
CA ALA A 114 -20.80 -3.97 1.35
C ALA A 114 -20.43 -4.03 2.84
N LYS A 115 -20.19 -5.24 3.37
CA LYS A 115 -19.76 -5.44 4.76
C LYS A 115 -18.27 -5.07 4.89
N PRO A 116 -17.89 -4.08 5.71
CA PRO A 116 -16.48 -3.73 5.89
C PRO A 116 -15.68 -4.92 6.43
N THR A 117 -14.50 -5.15 5.86
CA THR A 117 -13.52 -6.13 6.38
C THR A 117 -13.15 -5.80 7.83
N ALA A 118 -13.13 -4.52 8.19
CA ALA A 118 -12.92 -4.04 9.55
C ALA A 118 -13.92 -4.64 10.57
N THR A 119 -15.13 -5.00 10.16
CA THR A 119 -16.10 -5.65 11.07
C THR A 119 -15.73 -7.08 11.43
N TYR A 120 -15.07 -7.82 10.53
CA TYR A 120 -14.49 -9.13 10.85
C TYR A 120 -13.31 -8.99 11.83
N ILE A 121 -12.52 -7.92 11.69
CA ILE A 121 -11.43 -7.60 12.63
C ILE A 121 -11.99 -7.33 14.02
N VAL A 122 -13.04 -6.52 14.13
CA VAL A 122 -13.72 -6.26 15.41
C VAL A 122 -14.25 -7.53 16.05
N ASP A 123 -14.83 -8.44 15.28
CA ASP A 123 -15.32 -9.73 15.80
C ASP A 123 -14.18 -10.55 16.43
N MET A 124 -13.07 -10.72 15.71
CA MET A 124 -11.88 -11.43 16.21
C MET A 124 -11.32 -10.78 17.49
N LEU A 125 -11.17 -9.46 17.49
CA LEU A 125 -10.67 -8.74 18.66
C LEU A 125 -11.64 -8.87 19.86
N THR A 126 -12.95 -8.86 19.61
CA THR A 126 -13.96 -9.07 20.66
C THR A 126 -13.81 -10.48 21.25
N GLN A 127 -13.61 -11.53 20.45
CA GLN A 127 -13.33 -12.88 20.95
C GLN A 127 -12.13 -12.88 21.91
N ARG A 128 -11.07 -12.17 21.58
CA ARG A 128 -9.82 -12.14 22.37
C ARG A 128 -9.93 -11.33 23.67
N TYR A 129 -10.69 -10.22 23.65
CA TYR A 129 -10.71 -9.25 24.75
C TYR A 129 -11.97 -9.26 25.59
N SER A 130 -13.03 -9.98 25.17
CA SER A 130 -14.34 -9.97 25.86
C SER A 130 -14.31 -10.50 27.29
N GLU A 131 -13.47 -11.47 27.59
CA GLU A 131 -13.34 -12.01 28.95
C GLU A 131 -12.87 -10.93 29.93
N ARG A 132 -11.94 -10.10 29.53
CA ARG A 132 -11.35 -9.05 30.39
C ARG A 132 -12.15 -7.75 30.38
N TYR A 133 -12.72 -7.38 29.21
CA TYR A 133 -13.31 -6.05 29.01
C TYR A 133 -14.81 -6.07 28.70
N GLY A 134 -15.44 -7.25 28.66
CA GLY A 134 -16.85 -7.43 28.31
C GLY A 134 -17.10 -7.64 26.81
N ALA A 135 -18.20 -8.31 26.48
CA ALA A 135 -18.58 -8.63 25.10
C ALA A 135 -18.90 -7.40 24.22
N ASP A 136 -19.06 -6.24 24.84
CA ASP A 136 -19.36 -4.97 24.18
C ASP A 136 -18.15 -4.02 24.10
N CYS A 137 -16.92 -4.54 24.33
CA CYS A 137 -15.71 -3.71 24.48
C CYS A 137 -15.35 -2.89 23.24
N PHE A 138 -15.83 -3.24 22.04
CA PHE A 138 -15.66 -2.47 20.80
C PHE A 138 -16.96 -1.89 20.26
N ARG A 139 -18.09 -1.97 21.00
CA ARG A 139 -19.42 -1.54 20.48
C ARG A 139 -19.47 -0.09 20.03
N ASN A 140 -18.74 0.79 20.66
CA ASN A 140 -18.72 2.22 20.38
C ASN A 140 -17.53 2.64 19.50
N CYS A 141 -16.78 1.68 18.97
CA CYS A 141 -15.70 1.94 18.02
C CYS A 141 -16.28 2.13 16.60
N ASP A 142 -16.01 3.29 16.01
CA ASP A 142 -16.38 3.57 14.62
C ASP A 142 -15.45 2.84 13.66
N VAL A 143 -16.00 2.09 12.68
CA VAL A 143 -15.22 1.30 11.74
C VAL A 143 -15.66 1.52 10.30
N VAL A 144 -14.68 1.55 9.38
CA VAL A 144 -14.94 1.65 7.94
C VAL A 144 -13.78 1.06 7.14
N ASP A 145 -14.07 0.53 5.96
CA ASP A 145 -13.06 0.24 4.93
C ASP A 145 -12.94 1.43 3.99
N MET A 146 -11.71 1.88 3.71
CA MET A 146 -11.40 2.97 2.79
C MET A 146 -10.58 2.44 1.63
N THR A 147 -11.02 2.73 0.41
CA THR A 147 -10.36 2.26 -0.81
C THR A 147 -9.93 3.44 -1.69
N PHE A 148 -8.65 3.51 -1.96
CA PHE A 148 -8.03 4.21 -3.07
C PHE A 148 -6.71 3.50 -3.42
N ALA A 149 -6.80 2.32 -4.02
CA ALA A 149 -5.63 1.48 -4.32
C ALA A 149 -4.60 1.50 -3.16
N CYS A 150 -3.31 1.68 -3.45
CA CYS A 150 -2.25 1.61 -2.44
C CYS A 150 -2.20 2.80 -1.45
N ILE A 151 -3.00 3.86 -1.63
CA ILE A 151 -2.98 5.03 -0.73
C ILE A 151 -4.12 5.04 0.30
N GLY A 152 -5.03 4.07 0.26
CA GLY A 152 -6.22 4.04 1.13
C GLY A 152 -5.90 4.13 2.62
N ALA A 153 -4.82 3.52 3.09
CA ALA A 153 -4.43 3.62 4.50
C ALA A 153 -3.83 5.00 4.87
N VAL A 154 -3.18 5.69 3.94
CA VAL A 154 -2.76 7.09 4.15
C VAL A 154 -3.98 8.01 4.25
N ASP A 155 -5.02 7.76 3.44
CA ASP A 155 -6.29 8.48 3.56
C ASP A 155 -6.97 8.23 4.91
N ALA A 156 -7.02 6.97 5.33
CA ALA A 156 -7.54 6.59 6.65
C ALA A 156 -6.76 7.25 7.80
N MET A 157 -5.43 7.35 7.65
CA MET A 157 -4.56 8.01 8.63
C MET A 157 -4.88 9.51 8.73
N HIS A 158 -4.94 10.24 7.63
CA HIS A 158 -5.26 11.67 7.67
C HIS A 158 -6.65 11.94 8.24
N ASN A 159 -7.65 11.14 7.86
CA ASN A 159 -8.99 11.23 8.47
C ASN A 159 -9.00 10.97 9.98
N THR A 160 -8.15 10.05 10.43
CA THR A 160 -8.04 9.72 11.86
C THR A 160 -7.24 10.78 12.62
N LEU A 161 -6.20 11.35 12.02
CA LEU A 161 -5.45 12.48 12.58
C LEU A 161 -6.35 13.71 12.79
N ASP A 162 -7.15 14.08 11.79
CA ASP A 162 -8.10 15.20 11.87
C ASP A 162 -9.12 14.99 12.98
N TRP A 163 -9.60 13.75 13.16
CA TRP A 163 -10.50 13.40 14.24
C TRP A 163 -9.80 13.43 15.61
N ALA A 164 -8.57 12.91 15.70
CA ALA A 164 -7.77 12.91 16.93
C ALA A 164 -7.34 14.32 17.35
N ALA A 165 -7.13 15.24 16.40
CA ALA A 165 -6.81 16.64 16.67
C ALA A 165 -7.92 17.39 17.45
N ARG A 166 -9.14 16.85 17.47
CA ARG A 166 -10.25 17.37 18.27
C ARG A 166 -10.30 16.82 19.70
N SER A 167 -9.29 16.06 20.12
CA SER A 167 -9.18 15.59 21.51
C SER A 167 -9.12 16.76 22.50
N THR A 168 -9.70 16.56 23.67
CA THR A 168 -9.56 17.44 24.84
C THR A 168 -8.87 16.68 25.96
N ASP A 169 -8.57 17.35 27.07
CA ASP A 169 -7.96 16.68 28.22
C ASP A 169 -8.95 15.72 28.91
N GLU A 170 -10.26 15.97 28.77
CA GLU A 170 -11.34 15.13 29.30
C GLU A 170 -11.77 14.04 28.34
N ASP A 171 -11.54 14.22 27.01
CA ASP A 171 -11.92 13.29 25.93
C ASP A 171 -10.73 13.06 25.00
N GLU A 172 -9.81 12.18 25.40
CA GLU A 172 -8.72 11.75 24.52
C GLU A 172 -9.24 10.79 23.45
N ARG A 173 -9.07 11.17 22.19
CA ARG A 173 -9.46 10.35 21.03
C ARG A 173 -8.30 9.49 20.58
N ILE A 174 -8.43 8.19 20.81
CA ILE A 174 -7.47 7.17 20.37
C ILE A 174 -8.05 6.45 19.17
N GLY A 175 -7.32 6.49 18.05
CA GLY A 175 -7.68 5.79 16.82
C GLY A 175 -6.62 4.78 16.40
N ILE A 176 -7.06 3.75 15.71
CA ILE A 176 -6.18 2.78 15.04
C ILE A 176 -6.48 2.82 13.55
N VAL A 177 -5.47 3.06 12.75
CA VAL A 177 -5.54 2.90 11.29
C VAL A 177 -4.97 1.53 10.97
N ILE A 178 -5.71 0.76 10.20
CA ILE A 178 -5.32 -0.58 9.79
C ILE A 178 -4.98 -0.53 8.31
N PHE A 179 -3.91 -1.20 7.91
CA PHE A 179 -3.65 -1.56 6.53
C PHE A 179 -3.55 -3.08 6.45
N SER A 180 -4.14 -3.68 5.42
CA SER A 180 -4.03 -5.13 5.23
C SER A 180 -4.32 -5.47 3.78
N ASP A 181 -3.37 -6.12 3.11
CA ASP A 181 -3.49 -6.47 1.71
C ASP A 181 -2.75 -7.77 1.36
N ASN A 182 -3.25 -8.42 0.33
CA ASN A 182 -2.60 -9.49 -0.39
C ASN A 182 -2.39 -9.05 -1.84
N ALA A 183 -1.16 -8.67 -2.18
CA ALA A 183 -0.81 -8.26 -3.53
C ALA A 183 -0.61 -9.50 -4.42
N LYS A 184 -1.70 -9.95 -5.03
CA LYS A 184 -1.73 -11.13 -5.88
C LYS A 184 -1.78 -10.74 -7.36
N TYR A 185 -0.91 -11.36 -8.15
CA TYR A 185 -0.87 -11.21 -9.61
C TYR A 185 -1.07 -12.58 -10.27
N ALA A 186 -1.47 -12.60 -11.54
CA ALA A 186 -1.56 -13.85 -12.28
C ALA A 186 -0.19 -14.53 -12.35
N LEU A 187 -0.17 -15.86 -12.24
CA LEU A 187 1.04 -16.66 -12.42
C LEU A 187 1.64 -16.38 -13.81
N GLU A 188 2.96 -16.34 -13.91
CA GLU A 188 3.72 -16.06 -15.12
C GLU A 188 3.49 -14.66 -15.72
N SER A 189 2.80 -13.76 -14.98
CA SER A 189 2.64 -12.37 -15.40
C SER A 189 3.86 -11.52 -15.02
N ALA A 190 4.00 -10.38 -15.69
CA ALA A 190 5.08 -9.42 -15.44
C ALA A 190 5.05 -8.78 -14.03
N GLY A 191 3.96 -8.97 -13.28
CA GLY A 191 3.82 -8.48 -11.91
C GLY A 191 4.09 -9.53 -10.84
N GLU A 192 4.16 -10.82 -11.19
CA GLU A 192 4.20 -11.93 -10.23
C GLU A 192 5.35 -11.79 -9.22
N TYR A 193 6.53 -11.40 -9.66
CA TYR A 193 7.70 -11.26 -8.78
C TYR A 193 7.61 -10.10 -7.79
N THR A 194 6.63 -9.21 -7.93
CA THR A 194 6.40 -8.11 -6.99
C THR A 194 5.40 -8.43 -5.88
N GLN A 195 4.81 -9.63 -5.89
CA GLN A 195 3.82 -10.06 -4.90
C GLN A 195 4.34 -9.92 -3.48
N GLY A 196 3.41 -9.72 -2.56
CA GLY A 196 3.64 -9.65 -1.13
C GLY A 196 2.32 -9.63 -0.39
N ALA A 197 2.38 -9.75 0.93
CA ALA A 197 1.21 -9.69 1.78
C ALA A 197 1.59 -9.27 3.19
N GLY A 198 0.64 -8.66 3.87
CA GLY A 198 0.76 -8.30 5.28
C GLY A 198 -0.33 -7.36 5.74
N GLY A 199 -0.45 -7.24 7.05
CA GLY A 199 -1.32 -6.29 7.71
C GLY A 199 -0.57 -5.49 8.76
N GLY A 200 -1.07 -4.33 9.09
CA GLY A 200 -0.50 -3.50 10.13
C GLY A 200 -1.54 -2.64 10.83
N ALA A 201 -1.15 -2.10 11.95
CA ALA A 201 -1.98 -1.23 12.78
C ALA A 201 -1.14 -0.05 13.25
N ILE A 202 -1.69 1.15 13.09
CA ILE A 202 -1.05 2.42 13.40
C ILE A 202 -1.85 3.07 14.52
N LEU A 203 -1.22 3.30 15.65
CA LEU A 203 -1.83 3.99 16.78
C LEU A 203 -1.75 5.50 16.57
N ILE A 204 -2.90 6.14 16.51
CA ILE A 204 -3.05 7.60 16.33
C ILE A 204 -3.57 8.21 17.62
N ARG A 205 -2.86 9.20 18.15
CA ARG A 205 -3.26 9.95 19.35
C ARG A 205 -2.53 11.30 19.46
N ARG A 206 -2.89 12.05 20.49
CA ARG A 206 -2.18 13.27 20.92
C ARG A 206 -0.80 12.92 21.50
N ASN A 207 0.13 13.85 21.35
CA ASN A 207 1.49 13.76 21.89
C ASN A 207 2.17 12.42 21.59
N PRO A 208 2.28 12.06 20.30
CA PRO A 208 2.77 10.77 19.85
C PRO A 208 4.22 10.54 20.25
N ARG A 209 4.57 9.29 20.58
CA ARG A 209 5.93 8.91 20.93
C ARG A 209 6.82 8.63 19.70
N LEU A 210 6.25 8.45 18.52
CA LEU A 210 7.01 8.09 17.33
C LEU A 210 7.16 9.25 16.35
N LEU A 211 6.05 9.73 15.79
CA LEU A 211 6.08 10.69 14.69
C LEU A 211 4.88 11.65 14.76
N GLU A 212 5.14 12.93 14.98
CA GLU A 212 4.15 13.98 14.87
C GLU A 212 3.86 14.26 13.38
N ILE A 213 2.59 14.37 13.00
CA ILE A 213 2.18 14.67 11.63
C ILE A 213 1.48 16.04 11.58
N PRO A 214 2.13 17.06 11.03
CA PRO A 214 1.50 18.37 10.77
C PRO A 214 0.36 18.29 9.76
N ASP A 215 -0.49 19.31 9.72
CA ASP A 215 -1.70 19.37 8.89
C ASP A 215 -1.46 19.81 7.43
N ILE A 216 -0.21 20.08 7.04
CA ILE A 216 0.13 20.46 5.67
C ILE A 216 0.28 19.23 4.80
N ILE A 217 -0.64 19.06 3.84
CA ILE A 217 -0.66 17.91 2.93
C ILE A 217 -0.77 18.42 1.50
N GLY A 218 0.22 18.09 0.67
CA GLY A 218 0.13 18.26 -0.77
C GLY A 218 -0.62 17.10 -1.41
N VAL A 219 -1.52 17.37 -2.33
CA VAL A 219 -2.37 16.36 -2.98
C VAL A 219 -2.36 16.55 -4.50
N SER A 220 -2.29 15.46 -5.24
CA SER A 220 -2.56 15.42 -6.67
C SER A 220 -3.45 14.23 -6.98
N THR A 221 -4.55 14.45 -7.70
CA THR A 221 -5.47 13.41 -8.17
C THR A 221 -5.68 13.54 -9.66
N THR A 222 -5.49 12.43 -10.39
CA THR A 222 -5.72 12.37 -11.84
C THR A 222 -6.47 11.07 -12.18
N PRO A 223 -7.62 11.11 -12.87
CA PRO A 223 -8.39 9.92 -13.22
C PRO A 223 -7.72 9.18 -14.38
N VAL A 224 -7.04 8.08 -14.08
CA VAL A 224 -6.33 7.24 -15.05
C VAL A 224 -6.61 5.76 -14.82
N HIS A 225 -6.40 4.94 -15.85
CA HIS A 225 -6.52 3.49 -15.81
C HIS A 225 -5.12 2.84 -15.89
N ASP A 226 -4.27 3.15 -14.93
CA ASP A 226 -2.90 2.63 -14.85
C ASP A 226 -2.83 1.26 -14.16
N PHE A 227 -3.67 1.05 -13.15
CA PHE A 227 -3.83 -0.19 -12.40
C PHE A 227 -5.24 -0.18 -11.79
N PHE A 228 -6.03 -1.24 -12.02
CA PHE A 228 -7.40 -1.33 -11.52
C PHE A 228 -7.88 -2.79 -11.46
N LYS A 229 -8.85 -3.06 -10.60
CA LYS A 229 -9.49 -4.38 -10.43
C LYS A 229 -10.99 -4.26 -10.81
N PRO A 230 -11.31 -4.31 -12.11
CA PRO A 230 -12.68 -4.09 -12.55
C PRO A 230 -13.60 -5.24 -12.13
N ARG A 231 -14.84 -4.91 -11.79
CA ARG A 231 -15.91 -5.91 -11.77
C ARG A 231 -16.18 -6.33 -13.21
N ARG A 232 -16.05 -7.62 -13.47
CA ARG A 232 -16.22 -8.19 -14.82
C ARG A 232 -17.52 -8.96 -14.90
N GLU A 233 -18.21 -8.85 -16.03
CA GLU A 233 -19.34 -9.69 -16.34
C GLU A 233 -18.91 -10.73 -17.37
N VAL A 234 -19.18 -11.99 -17.09
CA VAL A 234 -18.90 -13.09 -17.99
C VAL A 234 -20.23 -13.72 -18.40
N SER A 235 -20.48 -13.87 -19.70
CA SER A 235 -21.71 -14.52 -20.14
C SER A 235 -21.65 -16.01 -19.83
N VAL A 236 -22.78 -16.58 -19.39
CA VAL A 236 -22.93 -18.02 -19.17
C VAL A 236 -22.57 -18.80 -20.44
N LYS A 237 -22.92 -18.26 -21.61
CA LYS A 237 -22.55 -18.85 -22.91
C LYS A 237 -21.03 -18.93 -23.10
N SER A 238 -20.28 -17.88 -22.70
CA SER A 238 -18.81 -17.90 -22.79
C SER A 238 -18.19 -18.94 -21.85
N ILE A 239 -18.71 -19.06 -20.62
CA ILE A 239 -18.27 -20.09 -19.66
C ILE A 239 -18.45 -21.48 -20.25
N ILE A 240 -19.63 -21.76 -20.80
CA ILE A 240 -19.93 -23.06 -21.39
C ILE A 240 -19.05 -23.32 -22.61
N THR A 241 -18.86 -22.33 -23.48
CA THR A 241 -18.00 -22.46 -24.65
C THR A 241 -16.57 -22.79 -24.27
N ASN A 242 -16.02 -22.12 -23.25
CA ASN A 242 -14.68 -22.37 -22.75
C ASN A 242 -14.55 -23.79 -22.14
N VAL A 243 -15.52 -24.22 -21.35
CA VAL A 243 -15.55 -25.59 -20.80
C VAL A 243 -15.58 -26.64 -21.92
N MET A 244 -16.37 -26.40 -22.96
CA MET A 244 -16.42 -27.30 -24.13
C MET A 244 -15.11 -27.37 -24.89
N THR A 245 -14.44 -26.21 -25.07
CA THR A 245 -13.12 -26.15 -25.71
C THR A 245 -12.08 -26.93 -24.91
N LEU A 246 -12.02 -26.73 -23.59
CA LEU A 246 -11.13 -27.48 -22.70
C LEU A 246 -11.39 -28.98 -22.74
N ALA A 247 -12.66 -29.39 -22.75
CA ALA A 247 -13.03 -30.80 -22.86
C ALA A 247 -12.58 -31.40 -24.20
N GLN A 248 -12.70 -30.67 -25.31
CA GLN A 248 -12.21 -31.11 -26.62
C GLN A 248 -10.69 -31.25 -26.66
N GLU A 249 -9.97 -30.30 -26.12
CA GLU A 249 -8.50 -30.36 -25.98
C GLU A 249 -8.05 -31.53 -25.11
N ALA A 250 -8.83 -31.88 -24.09
CA ALA A 250 -8.63 -33.08 -23.25
C ALA A 250 -9.10 -34.38 -23.90
N GLY A 251 -9.46 -34.40 -25.20
CA GLY A 251 -9.89 -35.58 -25.94
C GLY A 251 -11.33 -36.04 -25.65
N GLN A 252 -12.12 -35.20 -24.96
CA GLN A 252 -13.53 -35.48 -24.66
C GLN A 252 -14.43 -34.86 -25.72
N SER A 253 -15.33 -35.64 -26.33
CA SER A 253 -16.31 -35.16 -27.32
C SER A 253 -17.62 -34.76 -26.66
N ILE A 254 -17.85 -33.47 -26.49
CA ILE A 254 -19.15 -32.92 -26.09
C ILE A 254 -19.88 -32.39 -27.32
N LYS A 255 -21.03 -32.95 -27.67
CA LYS A 255 -21.82 -32.49 -28.84
C LYS A 255 -22.32 -31.05 -28.60
N LYS A 256 -21.94 -30.13 -29.53
CA LYS A 256 -22.28 -28.73 -29.55
C LYS A 256 -23.78 -28.54 -29.46
N GLY A 257 -24.61 -28.44 -28.88
CA GLY A 257 -26.06 -28.31 -28.81
C GLY A 257 -26.68 -29.09 -27.66
N ILE A 258 -25.95 -29.99 -27.00
CA ILE A 258 -26.45 -30.67 -25.81
C ILE A 258 -26.54 -29.70 -24.66
N VAL A 259 -25.46 -28.92 -24.41
CA VAL A 259 -25.39 -27.96 -23.31
C VAL A 259 -26.35 -26.81 -23.50
N GLU A 260 -26.48 -26.30 -24.71
CA GLU A 260 -27.47 -25.25 -25.03
C GLU A 260 -28.92 -25.73 -24.84
N ARG A 261 -29.20 -26.97 -25.18
CA ARG A 261 -30.53 -27.58 -24.92
C ARG A 261 -30.76 -27.86 -23.42
N MET A 262 -29.76 -28.31 -22.71
CA MET A 262 -29.85 -28.52 -21.27
C MET A 262 -30.18 -27.24 -20.53
N ILE A 263 -29.52 -26.14 -20.85
CA ILE A 263 -29.75 -24.84 -20.18
C ILE A 263 -31.12 -24.28 -20.51
N ARG A 264 -31.60 -24.41 -21.77
CA ARG A 264 -32.93 -23.91 -22.17
C ARG A 264 -34.09 -24.72 -21.57
N HIS A 265 -33.87 -25.96 -21.25
CA HIS A 265 -34.94 -26.90 -20.81
C HIS A 265 -34.82 -27.33 -19.37
N LEU A 266 -33.82 -26.84 -18.62
CA LEU A 266 -33.75 -27.13 -17.20
C LEU A 266 -34.87 -26.40 -16.45
N PRO A 267 -35.65 -27.12 -15.59
CA PRO A 267 -36.61 -26.47 -14.70
C PRO A 267 -35.91 -25.40 -13.85
N ALA A 268 -36.60 -24.29 -13.61
CA ALA A 268 -36.09 -23.20 -12.75
C ALA A 268 -35.65 -23.70 -11.36
N SER A 269 -36.32 -24.76 -10.85
CA SER A 269 -35.94 -25.40 -9.59
C SER A 269 -34.60 -26.16 -9.66
N THR A 270 -34.24 -26.66 -10.84
CA THR A 270 -32.93 -27.32 -11.05
C THR A 270 -31.83 -26.31 -11.25
N VAL A 271 -32.10 -25.21 -12.01
CA VAL A 271 -31.15 -24.11 -12.23
C VAL A 271 -30.76 -23.45 -10.90
N ARG A 272 -31.72 -23.24 -9.98
CA ARG A 272 -31.44 -22.69 -8.64
C ARG A 272 -30.48 -23.53 -7.78
N LYS A 273 -30.31 -24.82 -8.08
CA LYS A 273 -29.41 -25.74 -7.37
C LYS A 273 -28.00 -25.75 -7.96
N LEU A 274 -27.77 -25.07 -9.08
CA LEU A 274 -26.52 -25.13 -9.84
C LEU A 274 -25.56 -23.94 -9.53
N GLY A 275 -25.64 -23.32 -8.36
CA GLY A 275 -24.73 -22.27 -7.93
C GLY A 275 -24.77 -21.03 -8.85
N ILE A 276 -23.73 -20.79 -9.64
CA ILE A 276 -23.62 -19.61 -10.53
C ILE A 276 -24.77 -19.46 -11.54
N PHE A 277 -25.51 -20.51 -11.81
CA PHE A 277 -26.70 -20.49 -12.70
C PHE A 277 -28.02 -20.31 -11.93
N ALA A 278 -27.95 -20.14 -10.60
CA ALA A 278 -29.12 -20.18 -9.72
C ALA A 278 -30.20 -19.13 -10.02
N HIS A 279 -29.83 -18.03 -10.62
CA HIS A 279 -30.73 -16.88 -10.83
C HIS A 279 -31.21 -16.74 -12.27
N GLY A 280 -30.85 -17.66 -13.18
CA GLY A 280 -31.22 -17.58 -14.59
C GLY A 280 -30.63 -16.40 -15.34
N GLU A 281 -29.60 -15.78 -14.80
CA GLU A 281 -28.94 -14.64 -15.41
C GLU A 281 -28.11 -15.07 -16.61
N GLU A 282 -28.12 -14.26 -17.67
CA GLU A 282 -27.28 -14.49 -18.85
C GLU A 282 -25.81 -14.13 -18.59
N LYS A 283 -25.53 -13.38 -17.53
CA LYS A 283 -24.22 -12.92 -17.13
C LYS A 283 -23.97 -13.17 -15.66
N VAL A 284 -22.73 -13.51 -15.33
CA VAL A 284 -22.24 -13.68 -13.97
C VAL A 284 -21.15 -12.64 -13.70
N SER A 285 -21.27 -11.93 -12.59
CA SER A 285 -20.21 -11.04 -12.12
C SER A 285 -19.07 -11.84 -11.52
N VAL A 286 -17.86 -11.58 -12.00
CA VAL A 286 -16.64 -12.24 -11.51
C VAL A 286 -15.73 -11.21 -10.88
N HIS A 287 -15.34 -11.45 -9.64
CA HIS A 287 -14.26 -10.71 -8.99
C HIS A 287 -12.94 -11.47 -9.17
N ARG A 288 -11.87 -10.75 -9.49
CA ARG A 288 -10.50 -11.26 -9.50
C ARG A 288 -9.62 -10.36 -8.66
N ASP A 289 -8.77 -10.97 -7.83
CA ASP A 289 -7.77 -10.24 -7.05
C ASP A 289 -6.66 -9.69 -7.94
N GLU A 290 -6.39 -10.35 -9.07
CA GLU A 290 -5.37 -9.93 -10.00
C GLU A 290 -5.80 -8.65 -10.75
N PRO A 291 -4.93 -7.63 -10.77
CA PRO A 291 -5.21 -6.36 -11.43
C PRO A 291 -5.07 -6.45 -12.95
N VAL A 292 -5.72 -5.52 -13.63
CA VAL A 292 -5.34 -5.09 -14.98
C VAL A 292 -4.40 -3.90 -14.81
N PHE A 293 -3.21 -3.95 -15.39
CA PHE A 293 -2.24 -2.85 -15.26
C PHE A 293 -1.25 -2.79 -16.42
N ASP A 294 -0.75 -1.57 -16.66
CA ASP A 294 0.40 -1.30 -17.53
C ASP A 294 1.53 -0.75 -16.64
N GLY A 295 2.56 -1.55 -16.44
CA GLY A 295 3.64 -1.21 -15.50
C GLY A 295 4.44 0.04 -15.89
N GLN A 296 4.64 0.30 -17.18
CA GLN A 296 5.37 1.50 -17.64
C GLN A 296 4.49 2.75 -17.48
N PHE A 297 3.24 2.66 -17.87
CA PHE A 297 2.28 3.74 -17.69
C PHE A 297 2.04 4.05 -16.21
N SER A 298 1.90 3.03 -15.37
CA SER A 298 1.75 3.19 -13.92
C SER A 298 2.96 3.90 -13.29
N ASN A 299 4.19 3.56 -13.71
CA ASN A 299 5.39 4.27 -13.25
C ASN A 299 5.37 5.76 -13.61
N ARG A 300 4.96 6.11 -14.82
CA ARG A 300 4.82 7.51 -15.23
C ARG A 300 3.74 8.24 -14.43
N CYS A 301 2.60 7.59 -14.20
CA CYS A 301 1.54 8.14 -13.34
C CYS A 301 2.04 8.40 -11.92
N TYR A 302 2.79 7.47 -11.36
CA TYR A 302 3.40 7.62 -10.03
C TYR A 302 4.35 8.84 -9.97
N GLN A 303 5.30 8.94 -10.91
CA GLN A 303 6.25 10.05 -10.97
C GLN A 303 5.54 11.40 -11.08
N GLN A 304 4.59 11.49 -11.99
CA GLN A 304 3.84 12.73 -12.23
C GLN A 304 2.99 13.13 -11.01
N ALA A 305 2.28 12.18 -10.42
CA ALA A 305 1.41 12.44 -9.27
C ALA A 305 2.22 12.91 -8.05
N VAL A 306 3.35 12.26 -7.75
CA VAL A 306 4.21 12.65 -6.62
C VAL A 306 4.83 14.03 -6.85
N ARG A 307 5.30 14.33 -8.06
CA ARG A 307 5.83 15.64 -8.39
C ARG A 307 4.77 16.75 -8.21
N GLN A 308 3.55 16.52 -8.71
CA GLN A 308 2.46 17.48 -8.57
C GLN A 308 2.02 17.65 -7.10
N ALA A 309 1.95 16.55 -6.34
CA ALA A 309 1.65 16.60 -4.92
C ALA A 309 2.75 17.32 -4.12
N PHE A 310 4.02 17.10 -4.46
CA PHE A 310 5.14 17.84 -3.88
C PHE A 310 5.02 19.34 -4.16
N HIS A 311 4.75 19.74 -5.39
CA HIS A 311 4.53 21.14 -5.74
C HIS A 311 3.37 21.76 -4.95
N ASN A 312 2.24 21.03 -4.82
CA ASN A 312 1.11 21.50 -4.00
C ASN A 312 1.48 21.60 -2.51
N PHE A 313 2.29 20.67 -1.99
CA PHE A 313 2.83 20.73 -0.63
C PHE A 313 3.67 21.98 -0.42
N VAL A 314 4.63 22.26 -1.30
CA VAL A 314 5.50 23.47 -1.25
C VAL A 314 4.66 24.74 -1.21
N GLN A 315 3.67 24.87 -2.11
CA GLN A 315 2.77 26.03 -2.13
C GLN A 315 2.01 26.22 -0.81
N LYS A 316 1.54 25.14 -0.19
CA LYS A 316 0.84 25.22 1.10
C LYS A 316 1.78 25.55 2.24
N ALA A 317 2.98 24.96 2.26
CA ALA A 317 4.01 25.24 3.26
C ALA A 317 4.46 26.71 3.23
N GLU A 318 4.67 27.25 2.05
CA GLU A 318 4.99 28.68 1.87
C GLU A 318 3.87 29.59 2.38
N ARG A 319 2.60 29.30 2.05
CA ARG A 319 1.44 30.09 2.49
C ARG A 319 1.23 30.04 4.01
N SER A 320 1.57 28.94 4.64
CA SER A 320 1.43 28.77 6.09
C SER A 320 2.56 29.40 6.90
N GLY A 321 3.59 29.94 6.22
CA GLY A 321 4.79 30.47 6.87
C GLY A 321 5.72 29.39 7.43
N ARG A 322 5.47 28.12 7.09
CA ARG A 322 6.31 26.98 7.48
C ARG A 322 7.72 27.08 6.90
N TYR A 323 7.85 27.70 5.74
CA TYR A 323 9.10 27.88 5.03
C TYR A 323 9.55 29.34 5.14
N ASN A 324 10.69 29.56 5.79
CA ASN A 324 11.40 30.84 5.76
C ASN A 324 12.54 30.72 4.75
N ASN A 325 12.50 31.53 3.68
CA ASN A 325 13.53 31.58 2.63
C ASN A 325 14.90 32.09 3.13
N GLU A 326 15.10 32.21 4.44
CA GLU A 326 16.35 32.80 4.98
C GLU A 326 17.54 31.83 4.95
N ASP A 327 17.30 30.52 4.84
CA ASP A 327 18.34 29.50 4.97
C ASP A 327 18.74 28.82 3.65
N ASP A 328 18.33 29.26 2.47
CA ASP A 328 18.60 28.63 1.14
C ASP A 328 18.43 27.10 1.06
N GLU A 329 18.02 26.44 2.16
CA GLU A 329 17.90 25.00 2.26
C GLU A 329 16.59 24.52 1.66
N ARG A 330 16.65 23.58 0.72
CA ARG A 330 15.50 23.05 0.00
C ARG A 330 14.68 22.09 0.87
N PHE A 331 13.37 21.94 0.59
CA PHE A 331 12.49 21.07 1.38
C PHE A 331 13.03 19.66 1.52
N THR A 332 13.48 19.05 0.43
CA THR A 332 14.00 17.69 0.46
C THR A 332 15.38 17.58 1.14
N GLU A 333 16.09 18.68 1.34
CA GLU A 333 17.33 18.74 2.13
C GLU A 333 17.04 18.79 3.62
N GLN A 334 15.95 19.46 4.03
CA GLN A 334 15.47 19.49 5.41
C GLN A 334 14.96 18.11 5.87
N TRP A 335 14.54 17.26 4.94
CA TRP A 335 14.10 15.91 5.26
C TRP A 335 15.28 14.97 5.49
N GLY A 336 15.54 14.62 6.74
CA GLY A 336 16.60 13.67 7.07
C GLY A 336 16.33 12.26 6.55
N ARG A 337 15.05 11.90 6.36
CA ARG A 337 14.59 10.66 5.72
C ARG A 337 13.42 10.95 4.79
N ILE A 338 13.28 10.13 3.75
CA ILE A 338 12.17 10.19 2.79
C ILE A 338 11.55 8.80 2.70
N ILE A 339 10.28 8.73 3.06
CA ILE A 339 9.49 7.51 3.11
C ILE A 339 8.56 7.50 1.91
N MET A 340 8.65 6.47 1.07
CA MET A 340 7.86 6.35 -0.14
C MET A 340 7.04 5.07 -0.17
N HIS A 341 5.94 5.10 -0.90
CA HIS A 341 5.26 3.88 -1.31
C HIS A 341 6.17 3.04 -2.21
N LEU A 342 6.38 1.78 -1.87
CA LEU A 342 7.31 0.87 -2.55
C LEU A 342 6.56 -0.37 -3.08
N PRO A 343 6.04 -0.36 -4.33
CA PRO A 343 5.55 -1.57 -4.98
C PRO A 343 6.62 -2.65 -5.14
N TYR A 344 7.87 -2.24 -5.24
CA TYR A 344 9.07 -3.07 -5.13
C TYR A 344 10.21 -2.24 -4.51
N ALA A 345 11.21 -2.89 -3.95
CA ALA A 345 12.18 -2.23 -3.08
C ALA A 345 12.87 -1.01 -3.72
N TYR A 346 13.32 -1.11 -4.99
CA TYR A 346 14.04 -0.01 -5.65
C TYR A 346 13.15 0.98 -6.41
N GLN A 347 11.83 0.94 -6.19
CA GLN A 347 10.90 1.89 -6.83
C GLN A 347 11.24 3.35 -6.54
N ALA A 348 11.54 3.69 -5.29
CA ALA A 348 11.84 5.06 -4.89
C ALA A 348 13.05 5.64 -5.62
N LYS A 349 14.09 4.84 -5.82
CA LYS A 349 15.29 5.24 -6.57
C LYS A 349 14.96 5.73 -7.99
N ARG A 350 13.92 5.14 -8.59
CA ARG A 350 13.47 5.47 -9.96
C ARG A 350 12.46 6.62 -9.99
N MET A 351 11.67 6.78 -8.92
CA MET A 351 10.57 7.74 -8.89
C MET A 351 10.96 9.12 -8.38
N PHE A 352 12.01 9.24 -7.57
CA PHE A 352 12.38 10.49 -6.92
C PHE A 352 13.28 11.45 -7.74
N PRO A 353 13.94 11.06 -8.84
CA PRO A 353 14.79 11.98 -9.62
C PRO A 353 14.09 13.26 -10.08
N ASP A 354 12.80 13.18 -10.43
CA ASP A 354 12.03 14.36 -10.83
C ASP A 354 11.82 15.35 -9.67
N VAL A 355 11.49 14.87 -8.48
CA VAL A 355 11.33 15.71 -7.29
C VAL A 355 12.69 16.29 -6.90
N PHE A 356 13.75 15.47 -6.91
CA PHE A 356 15.12 15.91 -6.64
C PHE A 356 15.56 17.05 -7.55
N ARG A 357 15.29 16.93 -8.86
CA ARG A 357 15.56 17.98 -9.83
C ARG A 357 14.76 19.24 -9.56
N HIS A 358 13.44 19.12 -9.46
CA HIS A 358 12.55 20.26 -9.29
C HIS A 358 12.82 21.07 -8.03
N ASP A 359 13.21 20.38 -6.96
CA ASP A 359 13.55 21.05 -5.70
C ASP A 359 14.88 21.82 -5.76
N ARG A 360 15.73 21.55 -6.77
CA ARG A 360 17.12 22.05 -6.86
C ARG A 360 17.47 22.76 -8.15
N GLU A 361 16.59 22.83 -9.15
CA GLU A 361 16.95 23.26 -10.51
C GLU A 361 17.50 24.70 -10.61
N ASP A 362 17.34 25.53 -9.57
CA ASP A 362 17.89 26.87 -9.45
C ASP A 362 19.13 26.94 -8.52
N THR A 363 19.67 25.82 -8.07
CA THR A 363 20.86 25.75 -7.19
C THR A 363 22.15 25.52 -7.97
N GLU A 364 23.29 25.91 -7.37
CA GLU A 364 24.63 25.64 -7.92
C GLU A 364 24.88 24.12 -8.07
N MET A 365 24.46 23.32 -7.08
CA MET A 365 24.58 21.87 -7.13
C MET A 365 23.86 21.28 -8.36
N TRP A 366 22.68 21.79 -8.70
CA TRP A 366 21.99 21.33 -9.90
C TRP A 366 22.70 21.74 -11.18
N GLN A 367 23.34 22.91 -11.22
CA GLN A 367 24.15 23.33 -12.37
C GLN A 367 25.29 22.34 -12.65
N GLU A 368 25.98 21.87 -11.61
CA GLU A 368 27.01 20.83 -11.73
C GLU A 368 26.44 19.51 -12.28
N VAL A 369 25.26 19.11 -11.84
CA VAL A 369 24.58 17.91 -12.35
C VAL A 369 24.17 18.10 -13.82
N ALA A 370 23.60 19.27 -14.16
CA ALA A 370 23.17 19.58 -15.52
C ALA A 370 24.36 19.64 -16.52
N GLU A 371 25.53 20.14 -16.09
CA GLU A 371 26.75 20.09 -16.89
C GLU A 371 27.18 18.66 -17.22
N GLN A 372 27.01 17.72 -16.29
CA GLN A 372 27.35 16.31 -16.51
C GLN A 372 26.36 15.62 -17.45
N LEU A 373 25.07 15.95 -17.36
CA LEU A 373 24.00 15.25 -18.06
C LEU A 373 23.57 15.88 -19.38
N GLY A 374 23.89 17.16 -19.58
CA GLY A 374 23.27 17.98 -20.61
C GLY A 374 21.87 18.46 -20.23
N PRO A 375 21.21 19.21 -21.14
CA PRO A 375 19.88 19.78 -20.86
C PRO A 375 18.82 18.68 -20.77
N ALA A 376 17.82 18.93 -19.93
CA ALA A 376 16.63 18.07 -19.91
C ALA A 376 15.88 18.15 -21.25
N PRO A 377 15.17 17.11 -21.67
CA PRO A 377 14.29 17.16 -22.83
C PRO A 377 13.30 18.31 -22.71
N GLU A 378 13.24 19.15 -23.77
CA GLU A 378 12.35 20.30 -23.80
C GLU A 378 10.89 19.87 -23.71
N PRO A 379 10.06 20.56 -22.89
CA PRO A 379 8.63 20.31 -22.85
C PRO A 379 7.99 20.48 -24.22
N HIS A 380 7.00 19.63 -24.53
CA HIS A 380 6.25 19.72 -25.79
C HIS A 380 4.77 20.03 -25.50
N ASN A 381 4.11 20.66 -26.49
CA ASN A 381 2.69 20.98 -26.47
C ASN A 381 1.91 20.14 -27.52
N SER A 382 2.46 19.01 -27.95
CA SER A 382 1.85 18.15 -28.97
C SER A 382 0.90 17.14 -28.33
N ASP A 383 -0.25 16.96 -28.97
CA ASP A 383 -1.21 15.89 -28.66
C ASP A 383 -0.94 14.63 -29.54
N ASP A 384 0.10 14.64 -30.38
CA ASP A 384 0.51 13.49 -31.20
C ASP A 384 1.09 12.38 -30.31
N PRO A 385 0.47 11.19 -30.28
CA PRO A 385 0.94 10.06 -29.45
C PRO A 385 2.40 9.65 -29.73
N VAL A 386 2.87 9.80 -30.97
CA VAL A 386 4.25 9.45 -31.34
C VAL A 386 5.24 10.44 -30.74
N ILE A 387 4.92 11.74 -30.77
CA ILE A 387 5.77 12.78 -30.17
C ILE A 387 5.79 12.61 -28.66
N ILE A 388 4.65 12.34 -28.05
CA ILE A 388 4.51 12.08 -26.60
C ILE A 388 5.38 10.88 -26.22
N GLU A 389 5.30 9.78 -26.95
CA GLU A 389 6.09 8.57 -26.65
C GLU A 389 7.60 8.81 -26.77
N ILE A 390 8.05 9.54 -27.78
CA ILE A 390 9.46 9.89 -27.98
C ILE A 390 9.95 10.74 -26.82
N TRP A 391 9.18 11.75 -26.43
CA TRP A 391 9.51 12.62 -25.32
C TRP A 391 9.57 11.86 -23.98
N GLU A 392 8.58 11.01 -23.71
CA GLU A 392 8.55 10.18 -22.48
C GLU A 392 9.77 9.25 -22.41
N LYS A 393 10.16 8.63 -23.52
CA LYS A 393 11.38 7.80 -23.57
C LYS A 393 12.64 8.61 -23.28
N ALA A 394 12.73 9.83 -23.82
CA ALA A 394 13.84 10.73 -23.58
C ALA A 394 13.89 11.16 -22.09
N MET A 395 12.74 11.51 -21.51
CA MET A 395 12.64 11.85 -20.09
C MET A 395 12.97 10.68 -19.16
N ASP A 396 12.54 9.46 -19.50
CA ASP A 396 12.91 8.27 -18.74
C ASP A 396 14.43 7.99 -18.81
N GLY A 397 15.05 8.27 -19.95
CA GLY A 397 16.50 8.24 -20.11
C GLY A 397 17.20 9.26 -19.22
N TYR A 398 16.68 10.49 -19.19
CA TYR A 398 17.22 11.59 -18.39
C TYR A 398 17.10 11.30 -16.88
N ARG A 399 15.93 10.83 -16.41
CA ARG A 399 15.71 10.40 -15.01
C ARG A 399 16.68 9.31 -14.58
N ARG A 400 16.91 8.32 -15.47
CA ARG A 400 17.91 7.26 -15.22
C ARG A 400 19.33 7.80 -15.15
N ALA A 401 19.64 8.80 -15.94
CA ALA A 401 20.94 9.47 -15.88
C ALA A 401 21.12 10.24 -14.57
N ILE A 402 20.10 11.00 -14.12
CA ILE A 402 20.10 11.66 -12.80
C ILE A 402 20.37 10.62 -11.69
N SER A 403 19.69 9.48 -11.73
CA SER A 403 19.81 8.45 -10.69
C SER A 403 21.19 7.81 -10.57
N LYS A 404 22.07 8.06 -11.52
CA LYS A 404 23.45 7.56 -11.56
C LYS A 404 24.49 8.63 -11.17
N THR A 405 24.07 9.89 -11.00
CA THR A 405 24.99 10.97 -10.57
C THR A 405 25.40 10.75 -9.12
N PRO A 406 26.64 11.09 -8.75
CA PRO A 406 27.10 11.00 -7.37
C PRO A 406 26.19 11.75 -6.40
N GLN A 407 25.73 12.95 -6.76
CA GLN A 407 24.87 13.80 -5.94
C GLN A 407 23.55 13.11 -5.62
N TYR A 408 22.89 12.49 -6.61
CA TYR A 408 21.66 11.75 -6.37
C TYR A 408 21.90 10.44 -5.61
N MET A 409 22.99 9.73 -5.90
CA MET A 409 23.34 8.48 -5.20
C MET A 409 23.57 8.72 -3.71
N ASP A 410 24.28 9.78 -3.34
CA ASP A 410 24.51 10.18 -1.93
C ASP A 410 23.20 10.59 -1.26
N PHE A 411 22.37 11.35 -1.97
CA PHE A 411 21.03 11.73 -1.50
C PHE A 411 20.15 10.50 -1.24
N HIS A 412 20.10 9.57 -2.19
CA HIS A 412 19.34 8.33 -2.06
C HIS A 412 19.84 7.46 -0.90
N ALA A 413 21.14 7.23 -0.81
CA ALA A 413 21.75 6.41 0.24
C ALA A 413 21.48 6.96 1.64
N SER A 414 21.58 8.30 1.79
CA SER A 414 21.40 8.95 3.10
C SER A 414 19.94 9.07 3.53
N ARG A 415 18.98 9.16 2.60
CA ARG A 415 17.59 9.52 2.94
C ARG A 415 16.54 8.46 2.62
N ILE A 416 16.76 7.62 1.58
CA ILE A 416 15.73 6.73 1.04
C ILE A 416 16.04 5.25 1.28
N GLU A 417 17.30 4.85 1.17
CA GLU A 417 17.72 3.46 1.04
C GLU A 417 17.25 2.56 2.19
N LYS A 418 17.27 3.05 3.42
CA LYS A 418 16.87 2.26 4.60
C LYS A 418 15.42 1.79 4.57
N GLY A 419 14.53 2.54 3.91
CA GLY A 419 13.14 2.14 3.71
C GLY A 419 12.95 0.91 2.81
N GLN A 420 13.95 0.60 1.98
CA GLN A 420 13.88 -0.49 1.00
C GLN A 420 14.16 -1.88 1.60
N ARG A 421 14.82 -1.96 2.75
CA ARG A 421 15.30 -3.22 3.35
C ARG A 421 14.17 -4.19 3.65
N ALA A 422 13.12 -3.76 4.35
CA ALA A 422 11.99 -4.64 4.68
C ALA A 422 11.14 -4.95 3.43
N SER A 423 10.94 -3.98 2.54
CA SER A 423 10.24 -4.19 1.27
C SER A 423 10.90 -5.29 0.42
N SER A 424 12.23 -5.38 0.40
CA SER A 424 12.96 -6.42 -0.32
C SER A 424 12.66 -7.84 0.18
N LEU A 425 12.23 -7.97 1.44
CA LEU A 425 11.97 -9.27 2.11
C LEU A 425 10.49 -9.65 2.10
N ILE A 426 9.58 -8.70 1.92
CA ILE A 426 8.13 -8.93 2.00
C ILE A 426 7.48 -8.85 0.62
N GLY A 427 7.94 -7.94 -0.24
CA GLY A 427 7.28 -7.60 -1.49
C GLY A 427 6.26 -6.47 -1.32
N ASN A 428 5.34 -6.35 -2.28
CA ASN A 428 4.31 -5.32 -2.25
C ASN A 428 3.23 -5.64 -1.20
N GLN A 429 2.95 -4.69 -0.34
CA GLN A 429 1.83 -4.76 0.61
C GLN A 429 0.73 -3.75 0.25
N TYR A 430 0.71 -3.23 -0.98
CA TYR A 430 -0.22 -2.20 -1.39
C TYR A 430 -0.31 -1.06 -0.38
N THR A 431 -1.43 -0.92 0.36
CA THR A 431 -1.64 0.16 1.32
C THR A 431 -0.63 0.20 2.47
N GLY A 432 -0.04 -0.94 2.79
CA GLY A 432 0.98 -1.08 3.86
C GLY A 432 2.39 -0.73 3.45
N SER A 433 2.69 -0.65 2.14
CA SER A 433 4.07 -0.53 1.66
C SER A 433 4.79 0.73 2.16
N ILE A 434 4.12 1.87 2.28
CA ILE A 434 4.71 3.11 2.82
C ILE A 434 5.01 2.97 4.33
N PHE A 435 4.14 2.32 5.09
CA PHE A 435 4.33 2.13 6.54
C PHE A 435 5.41 1.08 6.82
N LEU A 436 5.54 0.07 5.95
CA LEU A 436 6.66 -0.86 5.99
C LEU A 436 8.00 -0.14 5.74
N ALA A 437 8.04 0.78 4.78
CA ALA A 437 9.21 1.62 4.53
C ALA A 437 9.55 2.51 5.73
N LEU A 438 8.54 3.06 6.40
CA LEU A 438 8.69 3.82 7.64
C LEU A 438 9.32 2.98 8.76
N MET A 439 8.76 1.80 9.02
CA MET A 439 9.28 0.88 10.04
C MET A 439 10.70 0.41 9.72
N SER A 440 10.96 0.06 8.46
CA SER A 440 12.29 -0.34 7.97
C SER A 440 13.33 0.74 8.22
N THR A 441 12.98 1.99 7.99
CA THR A 441 13.86 3.15 8.22
C THR A 441 14.17 3.32 9.70
N PHE A 442 13.15 3.36 10.54
CA PHE A 442 13.33 3.53 11.99
C PHE A 442 14.16 2.42 12.61
N GLU A 443 13.88 1.16 12.28
CA GLU A 443 14.60 0.03 12.88
C GLU A 443 16.05 -0.04 12.36
N SER A 444 16.30 0.28 11.09
CA SER A 444 17.68 0.38 10.57
C SER A 444 18.46 1.51 11.23
N ASP A 445 17.83 2.67 11.46
CA ASP A 445 18.48 3.77 12.18
C ASP A 445 18.72 3.46 13.67
N LEU A 446 17.84 2.67 14.29
CA LEU A 446 18.04 2.17 15.65
C LEU A 446 19.24 1.22 15.73
N GLU A 447 19.34 0.26 14.80
CA GLU A 447 20.47 -0.68 14.71
C GLU A 447 21.81 0.06 14.53
N GLU A 448 21.83 1.12 13.74
CA GLU A 448 23.01 1.95 13.49
C GLU A 448 23.24 3.04 14.56
N ASN A 449 22.37 3.10 15.57
CA ASN A 449 22.40 4.10 16.64
C ASN A 449 22.39 5.56 16.14
N VAL A 450 21.66 5.83 15.06
CA VAL A 450 21.48 7.19 14.53
C VAL A 450 20.59 8.00 15.47
N ASN A 451 20.90 9.28 15.67
CA ASN A 451 20.00 10.18 16.39
C ASN A 451 18.96 10.76 15.43
N LEU A 452 17.70 10.41 15.66
CA LEU A 452 16.55 10.91 14.89
C LEU A 452 15.74 11.98 15.64
N ASP A 453 16.11 12.36 16.85
CA ASP A 453 15.33 13.28 17.68
C ASP A 453 15.04 14.61 16.93
N ASN A 454 13.76 14.91 16.80
CA ASN A 454 13.25 16.10 16.08
C ASN A 454 13.56 16.14 14.58
N MET A 455 14.10 15.07 14.00
CA MET A 455 14.36 14.99 12.55
C MET A 455 13.04 15.05 11.78
N LEU A 456 13.06 15.76 10.65
CA LEU A 456 11.94 15.76 9.72
C LEU A 456 12.05 14.60 8.74
N PHE A 457 10.95 13.91 8.57
CA PHE A 457 10.74 12.91 7.53
C PHE A 457 9.79 13.48 6.48
N GLY A 458 10.12 13.34 5.19
CA GLY A 458 9.19 13.53 4.10
C GLY A 458 8.50 12.21 3.78
N LEU A 459 7.18 12.23 3.58
CA LEU A 459 6.39 11.05 3.25
C LEU A 459 5.66 11.27 1.92
N CYS A 460 5.81 10.30 1.00
CA CYS A 460 5.22 10.34 -0.34
C CYS A 460 4.35 9.10 -0.54
N GLY A 461 3.04 9.23 -0.32
CA GLY A 461 2.05 8.20 -0.60
C GLY A 461 1.60 8.24 -2.05
N TYR A 462 1.31 7.07 -2.62
CA TYR A 462 0.75 6.92 -3.96
C TYR A 462 -0.26 5.77 -4.01
N GLY A 463 -1.30 5.96 -4.79
CA GLY A 463 -2.24 4.92 -5.20
C GLY A 463 -2.63 5.12 -6.65
N SER A 464 -2.65 4.00 -7.39
CA SER A 464 -3.10 3.99 -8.79
C SER A 464 -4.55 4.43 -8.93
N GLY A 465 -4.90 5.00 -10.14
CA GLY A 465 -6.22 5.53 -10.41
C GLY A 465 -6.32 7.04 -10.66
N ALA A 466 -5.41 7.93 -10.28
CA ALA A 466 -4.22 7.91 -9.45
C ALA A 466 -4.26 9.08 -8.47
N LYS A 467 -3.67 8.90 -7.31
CA LYS A 467 -3.53 9.97 -6.32
C LYS A 467 -2.19 9.87 -5.61
N ALA A 468 -1.56 11.01 -5.36
CA ALA A 468 -0.41 11.11 -4.48
C ALA A 468 -0.67 12.11 -3.34
N LYS A 469 -0.04 11.87 -2.21
CA LYS A 469 0.02 12.78 -1.08
C LYS A 469 1.47 12.94 -0.63
N VAL A 470 1.88 14.20 -0.43
CA VAL A 470 3.19 14.56 0.14
C VAL A 470 2.94 15.33 1.43
N PHE A 471 3.57 14.90 2.49
CA PHE A 471 3.43 15.48 3.83
C PHE A 471 4.69 15.21 4.64
N GLU A 472 4.77 15.80 5.82
CA GLU A 472 5.91 15.67 6.72
C GLU A 472 5.55 14.93 7.99
N GLY A 473 6.56 14.38 8.64
CA GLY A 473 6.51 13.90 10.01
C GLY A 473 7.73 14.38 10.79
N LYS A 474 7.53 14.82 12.03
CA LYS A 474 8.60 15.17 12.95
C LYS A 474 8.80 14.05 13.96
N VAL A 475 10.01 13.50 14.01
CA VAL A 475 10.33 12.40 14.93
C VAL A 475 10.31 12.89 16.37
N SER A 476 9.55 12.19 17.21
CA SER A 476 9.52 12.45 18.65
C SER A 476 10.84 12.03 19.31
N PRO A 477 11.36 12.76 20.30
CA PRO A 477 12.53 12.32 21.08
C PRO A 477 12.33 10.97 21.81
N ARG A 478 11.08 10.50 21.89
CA ARG A 478 10.71 9.22 22.51
C ARG A 478 10.67 8.03 21.55
N TRP A 479 11.05 8.21 20.29
CA TRP A 479 10.93 7.18 19.24
C TRP A 479 11.62 5.86 19.59
N ARG A 480 12.74 5.89 20.30
CA ARG A 480 13.50 4.69 20.71
C ARG A 480 12.69 3.78 21.65
N GLU A 481 11.83 4.36 22.52
CA GLU A 481 10.96 3.59 23.43
C GLU A 481 9.99 2.70 22.65
N VAL A 482 9.61 3.14 21.45
CA VAL A 482 8.67 2.45 20.59
C VAL A 482 9.39 1.44 19.70
N VAL A 483 10.37 1.90 18.93
CA VAL A 483 11.05 1.11 17.89
C VAL A 483 11.81 -0.09 18.48
N SER A 484 12.39 0.06 19.67
CA SER A 484 13.12 -1.04 20.35
C SER A 484 12.27 -2.27 20.65
N ARG A 485 10.95 -2.18 20.53
CA ARG A 485 10.00 -3.28 20.78
C ARG A 485 9.47 -3.94 19.50
N TRP A 486 9.87 -3.48 18.32
CA TRP A 486 9.33 -4.01 17.06
C TRP A 486 9.93 -5.33 16.64
N ASN A 487 11.27 -5.46 16.70
CA ASN A 487 12.01 -6.63 16.26
C ASN A 487 11.63 -7.08 14.84
N LEU A 488 11.45 -6.10 13.92
CA LEU A 488 10.95 -6.34 12.56
C LEU A 488 11.85 -7.30 11.79
N PHE A 489 13.15 -7.02 11.75
CA PHE A 489 14.08 -7.83 10.95
C PHE A 489 14.35 -9.20 11.56
N GLU A 490 14.38 -9.32 12.89
CA GLU A 490 14.48 -10.61 13.58
C GLU A 490 13.26 -11.49 13.26
N ARG A 491 12.05 -10.93 13.33
CA ARG A 491 10.82 -11.64 12.99
C ARG A 491 10.78 -12.04 11.51
N LEU A 492 11.26 -11.19 10.59
CA LEU A 492 11.36 -11.51 9.17
C LEU A 492 12.34 -12.66 8.91
N ALA A 493 13.44 -12.72 9.65
CA ALA A 493 14.41 -13.81 9.56
C ALA A 493 13.86 -15.15 10.06
N GLY A 494 12.88 -15.14 10.96
CA GLY A 494 12.23 -16.35 11.51
C GLY A 494 11.14 -16.97 10.63
N ARG A 495 10.91 -16.48 9.40
CA ARG A 495 9.90 -17.03 8.49
C ARG A 495 10.33 -18.35 7.86
N VAL A 496 9.37 -19.06 7.27
CA VAL A 496 9.54 -20.38 6.65
C VAL A 496 9.53 -20.24 5.12
N ALA A 497 10.59 -20.69 4.48
CA ALA A 497 10.66 -20.77 3.02
C ALA A 497 9.77 -21.91 2.51
N ILE A 498 9.07 -21.68 1.40
CA ILE A 498 8.25 -22.67 0.72
C ILE A 498 8.82 -23.01 -0.65
N ASP A 499 8.58 -24.25 -1.09
CA ASP A 499 8.93 -24.69 -2.43
C ASP A 499 7.92 -24.18 -3.48
N HIS A 500 8.26 -24.38 -4.75
CA HIS A 500 7.45 -23.91 -5.87
C HIS A 500 6.08 -24.62 -5.97
N ILE A 501 5.98 -25.88 -5.56
CA ILE A 501 4.72 -26.64 -5.59
C ILE A 501 3.75 -26.07 -4.55
N THR A 502 4.25 -25.86 -3.35
CA THR A 502 3.48 -25.23 -2.25
C THR A 502 3.07 -23.81 -2.62
N TYR A 503 3.98 -23.01 -3.20
CA TYR A 503 3.69 -21.67 -3.68
C TYR A 503 2.54 -21.65 -4.69
N GLU A 504 2.60 -22.47 -5.74
CA GLU A 504 1.55 -22.51 -6.75
C GLU A 504 0.22 -23.06 -6.22
N ASN A 505 0.25 -24.06 -5.32
CA ASN A 505 -0.96 -24.58 -4.68
C ASN A 505 -1.65 -23.52 -3.81
N LEU A 506 -0.89 -22.75 -3.02
CA LEU A 506 -1.43 -21.62 -2.25
C LEU A 506 -2.02 -20.56 -3.19
N HIS A 507 -1.30 -20.20 -4.24
CA HIS A 507 -1.75 -19.20 -5.21
C HIS A 507 -3.06 -19.61 -5.92
N LYS A 508 -3.17 -20.88 -6.29
CA LYS A 508 -4.35 -21.45 -6.98
C LYS A 508 -5.50 -21.82 -6.03
N GLY A 509 -5.31 -21.70 -4.71
CA GLY A 509 -6.30 -22.15 -3.71
C GLY A 509 -6.47 -23.68 -3.66
N LEU A 510 -5.44 -24.42 -4.04
CA LEU A 510 -5.44 -25.90 -4.05
C LEU A 510 -4.82 -26.53 -2.80
N GLN A 511 -4.20 -25.71 -1.95
CA GLN A 511 -3.62 -26.18 -0.69
C GLN A 511 -4.74 -26.55 0.29
N SER A 512 -4.77 -27.80 0.72
CA SER A 512 -5.87 -28.34 1.53
C SER A 512 -5.84 -27.97 3.01
N GLY A 513 -4.69 -27.56 3.52
CA GLY A 513 -4.50 -27.18 4.92
C GLY A 513 -3.28 -26.28 5.08
N SER A 514 -3.17 -25.64 6.25
CA SER A 514 -2.07 -24.75 6.57
C SER A 514 -0.72 -25.44 6.45
N VAL A 515 0.24 -24.81 5.80
CA VAL A 515 1.63 -25.28 5.70
C VAL A 515 2.31 -25.21 7.06
N VAL A 516 2.05 -24.11 7.78
CA VAL A 516 2.45 -23.94 9.18
C VAL A 516 1.17 -23.77 10.00
N ALA A 517 0.98 -24.62 10.99
CA ALA A 517 -0.20 -24.52 11.85
C ALA A 517 -0.27 -23.13 12.52
N PRO A 518 -1.45 -22.48 12.55
CA PRO A 518 -1.62 -21.22 13.28
C PRO A 518 -1.41 -21.46 14.78
N GLU A 519 -0.71 -20.53 15.44
CA GLU A 519 -0.40 -20.58 16.86
C GLU A 519 -0.23 -19.17 17.40
N GLY A 520 -0.98 -18.82 18.45
CA GLY A 520 -0.96 -17.49 19.03
C GLY A 520 -1.46 -16.40 18.06
N GLU A 521 -2.44 -16.73 17.23
CA GLU A 521 -2.96 -15.84 16.20
C GLU A 521 -4.43 -16.12 15.84
N PHE A 522 -5.08 -15.16 15.21
CA PHE A 522 -6.39 -15.37 14.59
C PHE A 522 -6.23 -16.12 13.27
N ALA A 523 -7.13 -17.05 13.02
CA ALA A 523 -7.14 -17.87 11.82
C ALA A 523 -8.54 -17.93 11.20
N LEU A 524 -8.62 -17.95 9.87
CA LEU A 524 -9.81 -18.29 9.12
C LEU A 524 -10.06 -19.80 9.28
N VAL A 525 -11.24 -20.17 9.76
CA VAL A 525 -11.59 -21.58 10.02
C VAL A 525 -12.68 -22.10 9.10
N GLU A 526 -13.54 -21.23 8.57
CA GLU A 526 -14.66 -21.63 7.73
C GLU A 526 -15.11 -20.49 6.82
N ILE A 527 -15.52 -20.84 5.61
CA ILE A 527 -16.31 -19.98 4.71
C ILE A 527 -17.61 -20.72 4.44
N GLY A 528 -18.76 -20.07 4.72
CA GLY A 528 -20.07 -20.67 4.52
C GLY A 528 -20.33 -21.01 3.05
N GLU A 529 -20.88 -22.19 2.79
CA GLU A 529 -21.03 -22.72 1.43
C GLU A 529 -22.40 -22.46 0.82
N SER A 530 -23.42 -22.16 1.63
CA SER A 530 -24.80 -22.08 1.12
C SER A 530 -25.76 -21.27 1.97
N GLY A 531 -26.91 -20.91 1.38
CA GLY A 531 -28.02 -20.23 2.04
C GLY A 531 -27.64 -18.81 2.50
N VAL A 532 -28.15 -18.40 3.66
CA VAL A 532 -27.89 -17.09 4.25
C VAL A 532 -26.48 -16.93 4.83
N GLN A 533 -25.70 -18.02 4.83
CA GLN A 533 -24.31 -18.04 5.29
C GLN A 533 -23.32 -18.18 4.11
N GLU A 534 -23.80 -18.21 2.87
CA GLU A 534 -22.94 -18.32 1.69
C GLU A 534 -21.92 -17.16 1.65
N GLY A 535 -20.62 -17.50 1.60
CA GLY A 535 -19.53 -16.54 1.61
C GLY A 535 -19.21 -15.92 2.97
N ALA A 536 -20.01 -16.19 4.01
CA ALA A 536 -19.72 -15.69 5.36
C ALA A 536 -18.46 -16.35 5.92
N ARG A 537 -17.53 -15.52 6.41
CA ARG A 537 -16.25 -15.97 6.95
C ARG A 537 -16.31 -16.08 8.46
N ARG A 538 -15.74 -17.15 9.00
CA ARG A 538 -15.63 -17.40 10.44
C ARG A 538 -14.19 -17.54 10.84
N TYR A 539 -13.85 -16.87 11.91
CA TYR A 539 -12.50 -16.77 12.44
C TYR A 539 -12.45 -17.22 13.89
N LYS A 540 -11.29 -17.71 14.31
CA LYS A 540 -11.04 -18.08 15.70
C LYS A 540 -9.67 -17.62 16.16
N TRP A 541 -9.57 -17.29 17.44
CA TRP A 541 -8.30 -17.24 18.12
C TRP A 541 -7.77 -18.65 18.33
N ILE A 542 -6.52 -18.89 17.95
CA ILE A 542 -5.82 -20.16 18.15
C ILE A 542 -4.78 -19.93 19.24
N GLU A 543 -4.91 -20.66 20.34
CA GLU A 543 -3.96 -20.59 21.45
C GLU A 543 -2.55 -21.02 21.04
N SER A 544 -1.54 -20.57 21.84
CA SER A 544 -0.13 -20.93 21.65
C SER A 544 0.17 -22.31 22.21
#